data_f4ae5f297b4526e32d169e1eda3cc1a4
#
_entry.id   f4ae5f297b4526e32d169e1eda3cc1a4
#
_cell.length_a   1.000
_cell.length_b   1.000
_cell.length_c   1.000
_cell.angle_alpha   90.00
_cell.angle_beta   90.00
_cell.angle_gamma   90.00
#
_symmetry.space_group_name_H-M   'P 1'
#
loop_
_entity.id
_entity.type
_entity.pdbx_description
1 polymer ?
#
loop_
_entity_poly.entity_id
_entity_poly.type
_entity_poly.pdbx_seq_one_letter_code
_entity_poly.pdbx_strand_id
1 'polypeptide(L)' 'LYVIDQVKDKKNTEDRWVRNIALQEAINRLSPRERQIIILRFFDCLTQTEVAKDLGISQAQVSRLEKCALRDMKRHLC' A
#
# COMPACT_ATOMS: atom_id res chain seq x y z
N LEU A 1 0.20 16.25 -0.10
CA LEU A 1 -0.44 15.35 0.77
C LEU A 1 0.59 14.60 1.62
N TYR A 2 0.19 13.52 2.18
CA TYR A 2 1.09 12.69 2.97
C TYR A 2 2.33 12.20 2.21
N VAL A 3 2.31 12.25 0.91
CA VAL A 3 3.46 11.86 0.09
C VAL A 3 4.67 12.73 0.41
N ILE A 4 4.43 14.03 0.61
CA ILE A 4 5.51 14.95 0.97
C ILE A 4 6.06 14.59 2.35
N ASP A 5 5.19 14.26 3.25
CA ASP A 5 5.58 13.84 4.59
C ASP A 5 6.41 12.56 4.55
N GLN A 6 6.05 11.64 3.68
CA GLN A 6 6.81 10.41 3.51
C GLN A 6 8.23 10.68 3.06
N VAL A 7 8.40 11.62 2.13
CA VAL A 7 9.72 11.95 1.64
C VAL A 7 10.58 12.56 2.74
N LYS A 8 9.97 13.42 3.55
CA LYS A 8 10.71 14.08 4.63
C LYS A 8 10.95 13.17 5.82
N ASP A 9 10.01 12.31 6.10
CA ASP A 9 10.03 11.54 7.34
C ASP A 9 9.51 10.14 7.11
N LYS A 10 10.17 9.43 6.23
CA LYS A 10 9.79 8.07 5.85
C LYS A 10 9.76 7.15 7.06
N LYS A 11 10.74 7.26 7.92
CA LYS A 11 10.85 6.43 9.11
C LYS A 11 9.65 6.63 10.03
N ASN A 12 9.25 7.87 10.20
CA ASN A 12 8.11 8.20 11.05
C ASN A 12 6.81 7.64 10.48
N THR A 13 6.67 7.68 9.16
CA THR A 13 5.51 7.12 8.48
C THR A 13 5.44 5.61 8.70
N GLU A 14 6.56 4.92 8.59
CA GLU A 14 6.61 3.48 8.82
C GLU A 14 6.24 3.15 10.27
N ASP A 15 6.71 3.93 11.23
CA ASP A 15 6.37 3.73 12.63
C ASP A 15 4.87 3.87 12.86
N ARG A 16 4.23 4.82 12.20
CA ARG A 16 2.79 5.02 12.32
C ARG A 16 2.02 3.80 11.81
N TRP A 17 2.46 3.26 10.67
CA TRP A 17 1.84 2.07 10.12
C TRP A 17 1.99 0.89 11.06
N VAL A 18 3.18 0.70 11.60
CA VAL A 18 3.47 -0.41 12.51
C VAL A 18 2.64 -0.33 13.77
N ARG A 19 2.45 0.89 14.30
CA ARG A 19 1.70 1.07 15.55
C ARG A 19 0.20 0.93 15.39
N ASN A 20 -0.31 1.10 14.19
CA ASN A 20 -1.75 1.03 13.96
C ASN A 20 -2.16 -0.42 13.74
N ILE A 21 -2.62 -1.05 14.81
CA ILE A 21 -3.01 -2.46 14.79
C ILE A 21 -4.16 -2.71 13.82
N ALA A 22 -5.14 -1.81 13.78
CA ALA A 22 -6.26 -1.95 12.86
C ALA A 22 -5.79 -1.92 11.41
N LEU A 23 -4.84 -1.04 11.11
CA LEU A 23 -4.28 -0.94 9.77
C LEU A 23 -3.50 -2.21 9.39
N GLN A 24 -2.71 -2.72 10.33
CA GLN A 24 -1.98 -3.97 10.11
C GLN A 24 -2.92 -5.14 9.82
N GLU A 25 -3.98 -5.22 10.59
CA GLU A 25 -4.97 -6.26 10.38
C GLU A 25 -5.65 -6.14 9.03
N ALA A 26 -5.98 -4.91 8.63
CA ALA A 26 -6.58 -4.66 7.32
C ALA A 26 -5.65 -5.13 6.21
N ILE A 27 -4.36 -4.81 6.30
CA ILE A 27 -3.37 -5.23 5.32
C ILE A 27 -3.24 -6.75 5.31
N ASN A 28 -3.23 -7.37 6.47
CA ASN A 28 -3.07 -8.82 6.56
C ASN A 28 -4.27 -9.59 5.99
N ARG A 29 -5.43 -8.95 5.92
CA ARG A 29 -6.62 -9.57 5.34
C ARG A 29 -6.67 -9.48 3.82
N LEU A 30 -5.80 -8.68 3.24
CA LEU A 30 -5.72 -8.57 1.78
C LEU A 30 -5.14 -9.85 1.18
N SER A 31 -5.48 -10.10 -0.09
CA SER A 31 -4.82 -11.18 -0.81
C SER A 31 -3.32 -10.90 -0.88
N PRO A 32 -2.50 -11.95 -1.07
CA PRO A 32 -1.04 -11.74 -1.14
C PRO A 32 -0.63 -10.70 -2.19
N ARG A 33 -1.28 -10.70 -3.34
CA ARG A 33 -0.96 -9.76 -4.41
C ARG A 33 -1.33 -8.33 -4.00
N GLU A 34 -2.53 -8.15 -3.45
CA GLU A 34 -2.97 -6.83 -3.01
C GLU A 34 -2.09 -6.29 -1.90
N ARG A 35 -1.73 -7.12 -0.94
CA ARG A 35 -0.86 -6.73 0.15
C ARG A 35 0.50 -6.29 -0.37
N GLN A 36 1.05 -7.04 -1.32
CA GLN A 36 2.33 -6.72 -1.93
C GLN A 36 2.30 -5.36 -2.61
N ILE A 37 1.23 -5.08 -3.34
CA ILE A 37 1.06 -3.80 -4.04
C ILE A 37 0.98 -2.65 -3.03
N ILE A 38 0.20 -2.82 -1.97
CA ILE A 38 0.07 -1.78 -0.95
C ILE A 38 1.42 -1.50 -0.29
N ILE A 39 2.17 -2.54 0.03
CA ILE A 39 3.48 -2.36 0.66
C ILE A 39 4.43 -1.62 -0.27
N LEU A 40 4.49 -2.02 -1.54
CA LEU A 40 5.39 -1.38 -2.50
C LEU A 40 4.99 0.06 -2.77
N ARG A 41 3.69 0.34 -2.82
CA ARG A 41 3.21 1.69 -3.11
C ARG A 41 3.39 2.65 -1.94
N PHE A 42 3.08 2.20 -0.73
CA PHE A 42 2.99 3.10 0.41
C PHE A 42 4.17 3.00 1.36
N PHE A 43 4.85 1.88 1.40
CA PHE A 43 6.05 1.74 2.23
C PHE A 43 7.30 2.08 1.43
N ASP A 44 7.42 1.53 0.24
CA ASP A 44 8.59 1.74 -0.61
C ASP A 44 8.43 2.95 -1.53
N CYS A 45 7.26 3.56 -1.55
CA CYS A 45 6.98 4.77 -2.32
C CYS A 45 7.20 4.60 -3.83
N LEU A 46 6.95 3.41 -4.35
CA LEU A 46 7.08 3.15 -5.78
C LEU A 46 5.86 3.65 -6.53
N THR A 47 6.06 4.02 -7.80
CA THR A 47 4.94 4.35 -8.67
C THR A 47 4.25 3.06 -9.13
N GLN A 48 3.04 3.20 -9.66
CA GLN A 48 2.32 2.05 -10.20
C GLN A 48 3.11 1.38 -11.32
N THR A 49 3.79 2.16 -12.13
CA THR A 49 4.61 1.62 -13.21
C THR A 49 5.77 0.81 -12.67
N GLU A 50 6.41 1.31 -11.63
CA GLU A 50 7.51 0.60 -10.99
C GLU A 50 7.03 -0.70 -10.34
N VAL A 51 5.89 -0.67 -9.69
CA VAL A 51 5.31 -1.86 -9.09
C VAL A 51 4.96 -2.89 -10.16
N ALA A 52 4.39 -2.42 -11.28
CA ALA A 52 4.06 -3.31 -12.40
C ALA A 52 5.30 -4.03 -12.92
N LYS A 53 6.38 -3.30 -13.07
CA LYS A 53 7.66 -3.88 -13.50
C LYS A 53 8.16 -4.92 -12.52
N ASP A 54 8.10 -4.57 -11.24
CA ASP A 54 8.62 -5.43 -10.19
C ASP A 54 7.84 -6.74 -10.08
N LEU A 55 6.53 -6.68 -10.29
CA LEU A 55 5.66 -7.84 -10.17
C LEU A 55 5.43 -8.56 -11.49
N GLY A 56 5.88 -7.99 -12.60
CA GLY A 56 5.68 -8.60 -13.90
C GLY A 56 4.25 -8.57 -14.40
N ILE A 57 3.52 -7.53 -14.06
CA ILE A 57 2.13 -7.35 -14.49
C ILE A 57 1.98 -5.96 -15.12
N SER A 58 0.80 -5.69 -15.68
CA SER A 58 0.56 -4.40 -16.33
C SER A 58 0.26 -3.32 -15.28
N GLN A 59 0.53 -2.07 -15.66
CA GLN A 59 0.21 -0.95 -14.80
C GLN A 59 -1.29 -0.84 -14.55
N ALA A 60 -2.10 -1.21 -15.55
CA ALA A 60 -3.55 -1.23 -15.38
C ALA A 60 -3.99 -2.24 -14.32
N GLN A 61 -3.33 -3.39 -14.27
CA GLN A 61 -3.60 -4.38 -13.22
C GLN A 61 -3.21 -3.86 -11.84
N VAL A 62 -2.06 -3.20 -11.74
CA VAL A 62 -1.64 -2.58 -10.48
C VAL A 62 -2.68 -1.57 -10.02
N SER A 63 -3.13 -0.71 -10.90
CA SER A 63 -4.13 0.30 -10.56
C SER A 63 -5.42 -0.35 -10.07
N ARG A 64 -5.87 -1.39 -10.73
CA ARG A 64 -7.10 -2.09 -10.36
C ARG A 64 -6.96 -2.78 -9.00
N LEU A 65 -5.86 -3.48 -8.80
CA LEU A 65 -5.61 -4.19 -7.55
C LEU A 65 -5.43 -3.22 -6.40
N GLU A 66 -4.77 -2.10 -6.64
CA GLU A 66 -4.60 -1.08 -5.62
C GLU A 66 -5.95 -0.52 -5.18
N LYS A 67 -6.84 -0.24 -6.12
CA LYS A 67 -8.18 0.26 -5.79
C LYS A 67 -8.97 -0.76 -4.98
N CYS A 68 -8.88 -2.03 -5.36
CA CYS A 68 -9.56 -3.08 -4.62
C CYS A 68 -9.00 -3.21 -3.22
N ALA A 69 -7.67 -3.16 -3.09
CA ALA A 69 -7.01 -3.26 -1.80
C ALA A 69 -7.43 -2.12 -0.88
N LEU A 70 -7.43 -0.89 -1.40
CA LEU A 70 -7.82 0.27 -0.61
C LEU A 70 -9.27 0.19 -0.17
N ARG A 71 -10.14 -0.30 -1.03
CA ARG A 71 -11.55 -0.47 -0.69
C ARG A 71 -11.72 -1.51 0.42
N ASP A 72 -11.02 -2.63 0.32
CA ASP A 72 -11.08 -3.66 1.33
C ASP A 72 -10.52 -3.18 2.66
N MET A 73 -9.42 -2.45 2.62
CA MET A 73 -8.86 -1.85 3.83
C MET A 73 -9.84 -0.88 4.48
N LYS A 74 -10.50 -0.07 3.68
CA LYS A 74 -11.48 0.89 4.18
C LYS A 74 -12.62 0.18 4.89
N ARG A 75 -13.06 -0.96 4.38
CA ARG A 75 -14.10 -1.74 5.02
C ARG A 75 -13.71 -2.18 6.42
N HIS A 76 -12.45 -2.58 6.58
CA HIS A 76 -11.97 -3.05 7.88
C HIS A 76 -11.74 -1.90 8.85
N LEU A 77 -11.40 -0.73 8.34
CA LEU A 77 -11.12 0.43 9.18
C LEU A 77 -12.37 1.20 9.56
N CYS A 78 -13.45 0.99 8.86
CA CYS A 78 -14.76 1.58 9.17
C CYS A 78 -15.68 0.52 9.78
#